data_d9973fb07b5e5025295ad9938182c294
#
_entry.id   d9973fb07b5e5025295ad9938182c294
#
_cell.length_a   1.000
_cell.length_b   1.000
_cell.length_c   1.000
_cell.angle_alpha   90.00
_cell.angle_beta   90.00
_cell.angle_gamma   90.00
#
_symmetry.space_group_name_H-M   'P 1'
#
loop_
_entity.id
_entity.type
_entity.pdbx_description
1 polymer ?
#
loop_
_entity_poly.entity_id
_entity_poly.type
_entity_poly.pdbx_seq_one_letter_code
_entity_poly.pdbx_strand_id
1 'polypeptide(L)'
;MDFYITVLIFSIVLFLYIHIIDQYKKSEDLEIYEMDYVSNNDLQTVCNMKQPVLFEFKNDITLENIEKNGSYDVKVRDSNDLSDYVMLKFESFKTLIDTDGESHFFTEGNHDFIEESTLYDSFSTFNSFLKPIFSIHTKYDIMMGSKDANTPLRYHTNDRLFLMVSSGKIHVKMTPWKSQKYLHHIADYDNY
;
A
#
# COMPACT_ATOMS: atom_id res chain seq x y z
N MET A 1 -19.85 -17.85 40.99
CA MET A 1 -18.55 -17.55 40.31
C MET A 1 -18.54 -18.08 38.88
N ASP A 2 -19.06 -19.24 38.62
CA ASP A 2 -19.04 -19.91 37.31
C ASP A 2 -19.84 -19.19 36.22
N PHE A 3 -20.99 -18.59 36.58
CA PHE A 3 -21.80 -17.85 35.63
C PHE A 3 -21.06 -16.64 35.03
N TYR A 4 -20.39 -15.84 35.83
CA TYR A 4 -19.64 -14.69 35.35
C TYR A 4 -18.45 -15.08 34.46
N ILE A 5 -17.77 -16.17 34.83
CA ILE A 5 -16.68 -16.72 34.04
C ILE A 5 -17.21 -17.22 32.68
N THR A 6 -18.34 -17.89 32.65
CA THR A 6 -18.95 -18.38 31.43
C THR A 6 -19.35 -17.22 30.49
N VAL A 7 -19.96 -16.15 31.05
CA VAL A 7 -20.32 -14.96 30.27
C VAL A 7 -19.08 -14.26 29.73
N LEU A 8 -18.00 -14.16 30.52
CA LEU A 8 -16.75 -13.57 30.08
C LEU A 8 -16.13 -14.36 28.91
N ILE A 9 -16.02 -15.67 29.06
CA ILE A 9 -15.49 -16.54 28.00
C ILE A 9 -16.34 -16.43 26.73
N PHE A 10 -17.66 -16.49 26.86
CA PHE A 10 -18.56 -16.32 25.73
C PHE A 10 -18.35 -14.99 25.01
N SER A 11 -18.20 -13.88 25.75
CA SER A 11 -17.98 -12.56 25.18
C SER A 11 -16.65 -12.48 24.44
N ILE A 12 -15.59 -13.08 24.99
CA ILE A 12 -14.28 -13.13 24.31
C ILE A 12 -14.37 -13.94 23.01
N VAL A 13 -15.00 -15.11 23.06
CA VAL A 13 -15.14 -15.97 21.88
C VAL A 13 -15.99 -15.29 20.81
N LEU A 14 -17.10 -14.65 21.21
CA LEU A 14 -17.95 -13.90 20.29
C LEU A 14 -17.20 -12.73 19.63
N PHE A 15 -16.43 -11.97 20.41
CA PHE A 15 -15.61 -10.88 19.90
C PHE A 15 -14.58 -11.39 18.89
N LEU A 16 -13.84 -12.44 19.20
CA LEU A 16 -12.87 -13.06 18.30
C LEU A 16 -13.54 -13.57 17.03
N TYR A 17 -14.69 -14.19 17.14
CA TYR A 17 -15.46 -14.71 16.01
C TYR A 17 -15.89 -13.58 15.04
N ILE A 18 -16.46 -12.51 15.59
CA ILE A 18 -16.85 -11.34 14.79
C ILE A 18 -15.64 -10.71 14.12
N HIS A 19 -14.55 -10.56 14.84
CA HIS A 19 -13.32 -9.98 14.31
C HIS A 19 -12.74 -10.81 13.16
N ILE A 20 -12.70 -12.13 13.32
CA ILE A 20 -12.24 -13.05 12.27
C ILE A 20 -13.13 -12.98 11.04
N ILE A 21 -14.46 -12.98 11.20
CA ILE A 21 -15.39 -12.87 10.07
C ILE A 21 -15.20 -11.56 9.32
N ASP A 22 -15.02 -10.43 10.02
CA ASP A 22 -14.81 -9.14 9.37
C ASP A 22 -13.50 -9.11 8.56
N GLN A 23 -12.44 -9.73 9.08
CA GLN A 23 -11.17 -9.86 8.34
C GLN A 23 -11.31 -10.70 7.06
N TYR A 24 -12.15 -11.75 7.09
CA TYR A 24 -12.39 -12.58 5.91
C TYR A 24 -13.43 -12.02 4.94
N LYS A 25 -14.10 -10.93 5.32
CA LYS A 25 -15.04 -10.25 4.43
C LYS A 25 -14.31 -9.76 3.18
N LYS A 26 -14.80 -10.14 2.01
CA LYS A 26 -14.26 -9.78 0.71
C LYS A 26 -15.38 -9.32 -0.19
N SER A 27 -15.12 -8.33 -1.02
CA SER A 27 -16.01 -7.98 -2.12
C SER A 27 -15.69 -8.86 -3.33
N GLU A 28 -16.73 -9.28 -4.03
CA GLU A 28 -16.63 -9.91 -5.35
C GLU A 28 -17.00 -8.94 -6.47
N ASP A 29 -17.34 -7.72 -6.09
CA ASP A 29 -17.66 -6.66 -7.02
C ASP A 29 -16.43 -6.25 -7.84
N LEU A 30 -16.63 -6.04 -9.13
CA LEU A 30 -15.57 -5.64 -10.06
C LEU A 30 -15.57 -4.14 -10.33
N GLU A 31 -16.51 -3.41 -9.72
CA GLU A 31 -16.61 -1.97 -9.89
C GLU A 31 -15.67 -1.23 -8.95
N ILE A 32 -15.16 -0.10 -9.40
CA ILE A 32 -14.41 0.85 -8.58
C ILE A 32 -15.42 1.85 -8.03
N TYR A 33 -15.45 2.00 -6.71
CA TYR A 33 -16.29 3.01 -6.08
C TYR A 33 -15.60 4.38 -6.15
N GLU A 34 -16.22 5.33 -6.81
CA GLU A 34 -15.73 6.70 -6.88
C GLU A 34 -16.46 7.57 -5.85
N MET A 35 -15.72 8.36 -5.09
CA MET A 35 -16.27 9.25 -4.08
C MET A 35 -15.49 10.57 -3.98
N ASP A 36 -16.18 11.59 -3.52
CA ASP A 36 -15.52 12.81 -3.03
C ASP A 36 -15.03 12.58 -1.60
N TYR A 37 -13.79 12.95 -1.32
CA TYR A 37 -13.29 12.88 0.05
C TYR A 37 -13.91 13.99 0.89
N VAL A 38 -14.70 13.63 1.89
CA VAL A 38 -15.35 14.55 2.82
C VAL A 38 -14.70 14.46 4.20
N SER A 39 -14.61 13.24 4.74
CA SER A 39 -14.01 12.99 6.05
C SER A 39 -13.41 11.59 6.14
N ASN A 40 -12.52 11.40 7.13
CA ASN A 40 -11.97 10.07 7.41
C ASN A 40 -13.07 9.07 7.79
N ASN A 41 -14.10 9.49 8.52
CA ASN A 41 -15.18 8.60 8.93
C ASN A 41 -15.99 8.08 7.73
N ASP A 42 -16.29 8.94 6.76
CA ASP A 42 -16.97 8.57 5.53
C ASP A 42 -16.11 7.63 4.68
N LEU A 43 -14.81 7.96 4.57
CA LEU A 43 -13.85 7.09 3.88
C LEU A 43 -13.81 5.69 4.51
N GLN A 44 -13.74 5.58 5.84
CA GLN A 44 -13.73 4.28 6.51
C GLN A 44 -15.03 3.51 6.30
N THR A 45 -16.16 4.19 6.27
CA THR A 45 -17.46 3.56 5.98
C THR A 45 -17.49 2.95 4.59
N VAL A 46 -16.99 3.67 3.59
CA VAL A 46 -16.89 3.17 2.21
C VAL A 46 -15.86 2.05 2.10
N CYS A 47 -14.68 2.19 2.72
CA CYS A 47 -13.65 1.16 2.72
C CYS A 47 -14.11 -0.17 3.38
N ASN A 48 -15.09 -0.13 4.29
CA ASN A 48 -15.67 -1.33 4.90
C ASN A 48 -16.45 -2.19 3.90
N MET A 49 -16.80 -1.68 2.73
CA MET A 49 -17.35 -2.47 1.63
C MET A 49 -16.32 -3.42 1.00
N LYS A 50 -15.02 -3.21 1.30
CA LYS A 50 -13.89 -4.01 0.77
C LYS A 50 -13.82 -4.00 -0.78
N GLN A 51 -14.27 -2.91 -1.38
CA GLN A 51 -14.11 -2.61 -2.81
C GLN A 51 -12.95 -1.62 -3.02
N PRO A 52 -12.35 -1.58 -4.21
CA PRO A 52 -11.45 -0.50 -4.60
C PRO A 52 -12.20 0.84 -4.57
N VAL A 53 -11.57 1.84 -3.96
CA VAL A 53 -12.14 3.19 -3.83
C VAL A 53 -11.20 4.18 -4.51
N LEU A 54 -11.76 5.03 -5.36
CA LEU A 54 -11.05 6.14 -6.00
C LEU A 54 -11.59 7.47 -5.46
N PHE A 55 -10.71 8.34 -5.01
CA PHE A 55 -11.06 9.68 -4.55
C PHE A 55 -9.93 10.67 -4.77
N GLU A 56 -10.29 11.94 -4.90
CA GLU A 56 -9.31 13.02 -4.93
C GLU A 56 -8.91 13.39 -3.51
N PHE A 57 -7.62 13.45 -3.26
CA PHE A 57 -7.06 13.84 -1.97
C PHE A 57 -5.97 14.89 -2.17
N LYS A 58 -6.14 16.03 -1.51
CA LYS A 58 -5.12 17.09 -1.54
C LYS A 58 -3.92 16.66 -0.71
N ASN A 59 -2.78 16.70 -1.34
CA ASN A 59 -1.52 16.35 -0.71
C ASN A 59 -0.47 17.42 -1.04
N ASP A 60 0.34 17.75 -0.06
CA ASP A 60 1.42 18.74 -0.19
C ASP A 60 2.78 18.09 -0.48
N ILE A 61 2.82 16.77 -0.63
CA ILE A 61 4.05 16.03 -0.95
C ILE A 61 4.26 16.10 -2.46
N THR A 62 5.23 16.89 -2.86
CA THR A 62 5.65 17.03 -4.26
C THR A 62 6.88 16.19 -4.54
N LEU A 63 7.15 15.93 -5.82
CA LEU A 63 8.38 15.27 -6.25
C LEU A 63 9.62 16.02 -5.74
N GLU A 64 9.61 17.34 -5.72
CA GLU A 64 10.72 18.16 -5.19
C GLU A 64 11.01 17.88 -3.71
N ASN A 65 9.98 17.60 -2.91
CA ASN A 65 10.16 17.26 -1.50
C ASN A 65 10.86 15.90 -1.34
N ILE A 66 10.54 14.96 -2.23
CA ILE A 66 11.18 13.65 -2.26
C ILE A 66 12.64 13.77 -2.72
N GLU A 67 12.89 14.55 -3.76
CA GLU A 67 14.21 14.77 -4.34
C GLU A 67 15.23 15.39 -3.37
N LYS A 68 14.79 16.16 -2.38
CA LYS A 68 15.66 16.68 -1.32
C LYS A 68 16.36 15.58 -0.52
N ASN A 69 15.82 14.35 -0.58
CA ASN A 69 16.38 13.17 0.08
C ASN A 69 17.21 12.30 -0.88
N GLY A 70 17.75 12.87 -1.95
CA GLY A 70 18.50 12.17 -3.01
C GLY A 70 19.71 11.35 -2.54
N SER A 71 20.26 11.66 -1.37
CA SER A 71 21.43 10.97 -0.78
C SER A 71 21.10 9.65 -0.08
N TYR A 72 19.81 9.36 0.18
CA TYR A 72 19.39 8.10 0.80
C TYR A 72 19.28 6.99 -0.23
N ASP A 73 19.39 5.76 0.24
CA ASP A 73 19.37 4.58 -0.61
C ASP A 73 17.92 4.09 -0.87
N VAL A 74 17.67 3.64 -2.09
CA VAL A 74 16.40 3.01 -2.49
C VAL A 74 16.66 1.66 -3.15
N LYS A 75 15.70 0.74 -3.01
CA LYS A 75 15.74 -0.58 -3.64
C LYS A 75 15.28 -0.47 -5.08
N VAL A 76 16.14 -0.77 -6.01
CA VAL A 76 15.88 -0.71 -7.44
C VAL A 76 15.78 -2.11 -8.00
N ARG A 77 14.72 -2.40 -8.74
CA ARG A 77 14.46 -3.67 -9.39
C ARG A 77 14.40 -3.51 -10.90
N ASP A 78 14.75 -4.59 -11.58
CA ASP A 78 14.51 -4.76 -13.00
C ASP A 78 13.23 -5.59 -13.20
N SER A 79 12.31 -5.14 -14.02
CA SER A 79 11.07 -5.87 -14.33
C SER A 79 11.31 -7.21 -15.05
N ASN A 80 12.47 -7.39 -15.66
CA ASN A 80 12.87 -8.64 -16.32
C ASN A 80 13.53 -9.63 -15.36
N ASP A 81 14.12 -9.16 -14.27
CA ASP A 81 14.72 -10.00 -13.24
C ASP A 81 14.26 -9.53 -11.84
N LEU A 82 13.20 -10.15 -11.36
CA LEU A 82 12.60 -9.84 -10.06
C LEU A 82 13.25 -10.58 -8.89
N SER A 83 14.25 -11.43 -9.17
CA SER A 83 14.88 -12.27 -8.15
C SER A 83 15.74 -11.47 -7.17
N ASP A 84 16.18 -10.29 -7.57
CA ASP A 84 17.10 -9.47 -6.76
C ASP A 84 16.77 -7.97 -6.86
N TYR A 85 17.43 -7.18 -6.04
CA TYR A 85 17.39 -5.72 -6.09
C TYR A 85 18.78 -5.14 -5.86
N VAL A 86 18.99 -3.94 -6.37
CA VAL A 86 20.22 -3.17 -6.17
C VAL A 86 19.92 -1.94 -5.34
N MET A 87 20.75 -1.66 -4.33
CA MET A 87 20.67 -0.41 -3.58
C MET A 87 21.34 0.70 -4.35
N LEU A 88 20.62 1.76 -4.67
CA LEU A 88 21.15 2.96 -5.31
C LEU A 88 20.73 4.19 -4.52
N LYS A 89 21.55 5.25 -4.61
CA LYS A 89 21.11 6.58 -4.15
C LYS A 89 19.89 7.03 -4.97
N PHE A 90 18.92 7.65 -4.31
CA PHE A 90 17.70 8.09 -4.97
C PHE A 90 17.97 9.01 -6.18
N GLU A 91 18.96 9.91 -6.08
CA GLU A 91 19.37 10.76 -7.20
C GLU A 91 19.92 9.96 -8.39
N SER A 92 20.69 8.89 -8.12
CA SER A 92 21.21 8.00 -9.17
C SER A 92 20.09 7.18 -9.80
N PHE A 93 19.17 6.69 -8.99
CA PHE A 93 17.98 5.99 -9.47
C PHE A 93 17.12 6.90 -10.35
N LYS A 94 16.89 8.16 -9.95
CA LYS A 94 16.16 9.12 -10.77
C LYS A 94 16.83 9.31 -12.14
N THR A 95 18.14 9.48 -12.17
CA THR A 95 18.88 9.59 -13.44
C THR A 95 18.72 8.33 -14.28
N LEU A 96 18.74 7.15 -13.64
CA LEU A 96 18.54 5.87 -14.33
C LEU A 96 17.17 5.80 -15.01
N ILE A 97 16.07 6.10 -14.29
CA ILE A 97 14.73 6.01 -14.86
C ILE A 97 14.47 7.08 -15.93
N ASP A 98 15.09 8.26 -15.83
CA ASP A 98 14.95 9.32 -16.82
C ASP A 98 15.67 8.97 -18.14
N THR A 99 16.69 8.11 -18.08
CA THR A 99 17.46 7.65 -19.25
C THR A 99 17.06 6.26 -19.76
N ASP A 100 16.23 5.54 -19.01
CA ASP A 100 15.79 4.19 -19.36
C ASP A 100 14.82 4.23 -20.56
N GLY A 101 15.30 3.80 -21.72
CA GLY A 101 14.51 3.67 -22.94
C GLY A 101 13.74 2.35 -23.07
N GLU A 102 13.97 1.38 -22.17
CA GLU A 102 13.42 0.03 -22.24
C GLU A 102 12.33 -0.25 -21.20
N SER A 103 12.04 0.72 -20.33
CA SER A 103 10.93 0.65 -19.34
C SER A 103 11.09 -0.45 -18.29
N HIS A 104 12.31 -0.71 -17.85
CA HIS A 104 12.61 -1.87 -16.99
C HIS A 104 12.70 -1.54 -15.50
N PHE A 105 13.14 -0.33 -15.15
CA PHE A 105 13.52 -0.06 -13.77
C PHE A 105 12.38 0.56 -12.95
N PHE A 106 12.24 0.06 -11.73
CA PHE A 106 11.31 0.60 -10.74
C PHE A 106 11.86 0.42 -9.33
N THR A 107 11.31 1.18 -8.39
CA THR A 107 11.62 1.09 -6.96
C THR A 107 10.35 0.87 -6.14
N GLU A 108 10.48 0.08 -5.08
CA GLU A 108 9.42 -0.24 -4.11
C GLU A 108 10.01 -0.90 -2.87
N GLY A 109 9.23 -0.99 -1.78
CA GLY A 109 9.70 -1.59 -0.53
C GLY A 109 10.75 -0.72 0.18
N ASN A 110 10.62 0.60 0.11
CA ASN A 110 11.57 1.58 0.60
C ASN A 110 11.16 2.15 1.97
N HIS A 111 10.76 1.29 2.90
CA HIS A 111 10.37 1.73 4.24
C HIS A 111 11.51 2.45 4.96
N ASP A 112 12.72 1.90 4.85
CA ASP A 112 13.92 2.47 5.48
C ASP A 112 14.21 3.88 4.93
N PHE A 113 14.07 4.07 3.61
CA PHE A 113 14.19 5.39 2.98
C PHE A 113 13.23 6.42 3.58
N ILE A 114 11.98 6.03 3.83
CA ILE A 114 10.98 6.91 4.44
C ILE A 114 11.31 7.18 5.92
N GLU A 115 11.71 6.15 6.67
CA GLU A 115 12.00 6.28 8.11
C GLU A 115 13.27 7.09 8.38
N GLU A 116 14.31 6.94 7.56
CA GLU A 116 15.57 7.66 7.69
C GLU A 116 15.52 9.08 7.12
N SER A 117 14.59 9.37 6.23
CA SER A 117 14.44 10.67 5.60
C SER A 117 13.47 11.59 6.37
N THR A 118 13.47 12.86 6.01
CA THR A 118 12.51 13.86 6.55
C THR A 118 11.08 13.63 6.07
N LEU A 119 10.84 12.64 5.21
CA LEU A 119 9.52 12.35 4.62
C LEU A 119 8.57 11.69 5.62
N TYR A 120 9.10 10.95 6.60
CA TYR A 120 8.27 10.26 7.59
C TYR A 120 7.27 11.20 8.27
N ASP A 121 7.73 12.36 8.73
CA ASP A 121 6.86 13.35 9.39
C ASP A 121 5.78 13.87 8.45
N SER A 122 6.11 14.10 7.19
CA SER A 122 5.18 14.54 6.17
C SER A 122 4.11 13.48 5.89
N PHE A 123 4.50 12.23 5.72
CA PHE A 123 3.56 11.12 5.50
C PHE A 123 2.69 10.84 6.72
N SER A 124 3.24 10.97 7.93
CA SER A 124 2.51 10.71 9.16
C SER A 124 1.32 11.65 9.38
N THR A 125 1.35 12.85 8.79
CA THR A 125 0.23 13.80 8.84
C THR A 125 -1.04 13.23 8.19
N PHE A 126 -0.90 12.36 7.19
CA PHE A 126 -2.04 11.72 6.51
C PHE A 126 -2.78 10.72 7.40
N ASN A 127 -2.19 10.27 8.50
CA ASN A 127 -2.85 9.36 9.43
C ASN A 127 -4.18 9.92 9.95
N SER A 128 -4.25 11.23 10.22
CA SER A 128 -5.47 11.87 10.69
C SER A 128 -6.62 11.79 9.67
N PHE A 129 -6.30 11.67 8.39
CA PHE A 129 -7.25 11.69 7.28
C PHE A 129 -7.57 10.29 6.74
N LEU A 130 -6.61 9.37 6.77
CA LEU A 130 -6.71 8.08 6.07
C LEU A 130 -6.75 6.88 7.02
N LYS A 131 -6.20 7.02 8.24
CA LYS A 131 -6.03 5.89 9.14
C LYS A 131 -7.35 5.45 9.77
N PRO A 132 -7.69 4.14 9.74
CA PRO A 132 -8.83 3.61 10.49
C PRO A 132 -8.64 3.79 12.01
N ILE A 133 -9.76 3.91 12.74
CA ILE A 133 -9.76 3.81 14.19
C ILE A 133 -9.25 2.42 14.58
N PHE A 134 -8.41 2.33 15.60
CA PHE A 134 -7.77 1.09 16.07
C PHE A 134 -6.73 0.46 15.13
N SER A 135 -6.22 1.21 14.14
CA SER A 135 -5.06 0.74 13.37
C SER A 135 -3.82 0.66 14.28
N ILE A 136 -3.23 -0.54 14.36
CA ILE A 136 -2.07 -0.81 15.23
C ILE A 136 -0.77 -0.40 14.54
N HIS A 137 -0.69 -0.64 13.24
CA HIS A 137 0.53 -0.45 12.46
C HIS A 137 0.26 0.31 11.18
N THR A 138 1.19 1.20 10.82
CA THR A 138 1.17 1.95 9.56
C THR A 138 2.56 1.88 8.96
N LYS A 139 2.66 1.50 7.69
CA LYS A 139 3.89 1.55 6.90
C LYS A 139 3.73 2.54 5.78
N TYR A 140 4.79 3.22 5.47
CA TYR A 140 4.87 4.11 4.31
C TYR A 140 5.89 3.54 3.33
N ASP A 141 5.63 3.76 2.06
CA ASP A 141 6.51 3.36 0.99
C ASP A 141 6.51 4.41 -0.11
N ILE A 142 7.54 4.40 -0.92
CA ILE A 142 7.62 5.19 -2.14
C ILE A 142 7.81 4.23 -3.32
N MET A 143 7.00 4.45 -4.35
CA MET A 143 7.11 3.74 -5.62
C MET A 143 7.37 4.73 -6.74
N MET A 144 8.33 4.44 -7.57
CA MET A 144 8.62 5.21 -8.77
C MET A 144 9.19 4.26 -9.83
N GLY A 145 9.01 4.57 -11.09
CA GLY A 145 9.54 3.74 -12.17
C GLY A 145 9.76 4.51 -13.45
N SER A 146 10.49 3.90 -14.35
CA SER A 146 10.62 4.36 -15.73
C SER A 146 9.25 4.46 -16.39
N LYS A 147 9.16 5.25 -17.43
CA LYS A 147 7.92 5.34 -18.21
C LYS A 147 7.50 3.95 -18.71
N ASP A 148 6.26 3.59 -18.47
CA ASP A 148 5.66 2.30 -18.82
C ASP A 148 6.27 1.06 -18.14
N ALA A 149 7.11 1.22 -17.11
CA ALA A 149 7.60 0.11 -16.31
C ALA A 149 6.44 -0.63 -15.61
N ASN A 150 6.55 -1.95 -15.52
CA ASN A 150 5.53 -2.81 -14.93
C ASN A 150 6.05 -3.48 -13.66
N THR A 151 5.24 -3.46 -12.61
CA THR A 151 5.49 -4.25 -11.41
C THR A 151 4.75 -5.58 -11.48
N PRO A 152 5.22 -6.63 -10.79
CA PRO A 152 4.52 -7.91 -10.75
C PRO A 152 3.16 -7.78 -10.05
N LEU A 153 2.23 -8.66 -10.40
CA LEU A 153 0.97 -8.80 -9.70
C LEU A 153 1.23 -9.44 -8.33
N ARG A 154 0.78 -8.78 -7.27
CA ARG A 154 0.96 -9.26 -5.88
C ARG A 154 -0.29 -9.04 -5.05
N TYR A 155 -0.37 -9.68 -3.90
CA TYR A 155 -1.39 -9.39 -2.91
C TYR A 155 -0.76 -8.79 -1.66
N HIS A 156 -1.52 -7.99 -0.95
CA HIS A 156 -1.11 -7.38 0.30
C HIS A 156 -1.91 -7.98 1.46
N THR A 157 -1.25 -8.15 2.59
CA THR A 157 -1.85 -8.63 3.84
C THR A 157 -2.39 -7.49 4.70
N ASN A 158 -2.17 -6.24 4.29
CA ASN A 158 -2.66 -5.07 5.00
C ASN A 158 -4.19 -4.94 4.87
N ASP A 159 -4.85 -4.47 5.93
CA ASP A 159 -6.30 -4.21 5.90
C ASP A 159 -6.66 -3.06 4.93
N ARG A 160 -5.78 -2.06 4.81
CA ARG A 160 -5.89 -0.93 3.89
C ARG A 160 -4.56 -0.68 3.19
N LEU A 161 -4.64 -0.42 1.91
CA LEU A 161 -3.54 0.08 1.08
C LEU A 161 -4.01 1.33 0.35
N PHE A 162 -3.31 2.43 0.53
CA PHE A 162 -3.56 3.68 -0.17
C PHE A 162 -2.42 3.94 -1.15
N LEU A 163 -2.75 4.10 -2.42
CA LEU A 163 -1.83 4.52 -3.46
C LEU A 163 -2.10 5.98 -3.80
N MET A 164 -1.13 6.84 -3.54
CA MET A 164 -1.23 8.26 -3.81
C MET A 164 -0.28 8.65 -4.92
N VAL A 165 -0.80 9.19 -6.00
CA VAL A 165 0.00 9.62 -7.16
C VAL A 165 0.44 11.06 -6.94
N SER A 166 1.73 11.27 -6.68
CA SER A 166 2.32 12.60 -6.51
C SER A 166 2.83 13.20 -7.81
N SER A 167 3.19 12.37 -8.79
CA SER A 167 3.67 12.81 -10.10
C SER A 167 3.40 11.74 -11.15
N GLY A 168 3.10 12.15 -12.38
CA GLY A 168 2.87 11.24 -13.50
C GLY A 168 1.51 10.56 -13.47
N LYS A 169 1.48 9.31 -13.96
CA LYS A 169 0.28 8.48 -14.03
C LYS A 169 0.63 7.04 -13.70
N ILE A 170 -0.26 6.36 -13.01
CA ILE A 170 -0.17 4.92 -12.79
C ILE A 170 -1.40 4.22 -13.37
N HIS A 171 -1.19 2.99 -13.84
CA HIS A 171 -2.28 2.12 -14.28
C HIS A 171 -2.31 0.90 -13.36
N VAL A 172 -3.31 0.83 -12.50
CA VAL A 172 -3.46 -0.24 -11.52
C VAL A 172 -4.39 -1.32 -12.08
N LYS A 173 -3.91 -2.55 -12.13
CA LYS A 173 -4.72 -3.73 -12.48
C LYS A 173 -4.99 -4.52 -11.21
N MET A 174 -6.26 -4.77 -10.91
CA MET A 174 -6.69 -5.55 -9.75
C MET A 174 -7.54 -6.72 -10.18
N THR A 175 -7.47 -7.82 -9.43
CA THR A 175 -8.32 -8.98 -9.63
C THR A 175 -9.06 -9.31 -8.32
N PRO A 176 -10.33 -9.73 -8.38
CA PRO A 176 -11.05 -10.16 -7.19
C PRO A 176 -10.47 -11.48 -6.67
N TRP A 177 -10.67 -11.74 -5.38
CA TRP A 177 -10.18 -12.94 -4.72
C TRP A 177 -10.59 -14.25 -5.41
N LYS A 178 -11.78 -14.33 -5.96
CA LYS A 178 -12.26 -15.50 -6.70
C LYS A 178 -11.40 -15.88 -7.91
N SER A 179 -10.61 -14.95 -8.43
CA SER A 179 -9.69 -15.17 -9.53
C SER A 179 -8.37 -15.81 -9.11
N GLN A 180 -8.11 -15.97 -7.81
CA GLN A 180 -6.89 -16.57 -7.26
C GLN A 180 -6.60 -17.95 -7.87
N LYS A 181 -7.63 -18.75 -8.14
CA LYS A 181 -7.50 -20.09 -8.75
C LYS A 181 -6.87 -20.09 -10.16
N TYR A 182 -6.81 -18.93 -10.81
CA TYR A 182 -6.21 -18.77 -12.14
C TYR A 182 -4.81 -18.16 -12.09
N LEU A 183 -4.35 -17.80 -10.89
CA LEU A 183 -3.05 -17.18 -10.68
C LEU A 183 -2.07 -18.23 -10.18
N HIS A 184 -0.87 -18.24 -10.77
CA HIS A 184 0.22 -19.06 -10.26
C HIS A 184 0.90 -18.32 -9.13
N HIS A 185 0.69 -18.80 -7.91
CA HIS A 185 1.27 -18.20 -6.72
C HIS A 185 2.75 -18.58 -6.60
N ILE A 186 3.61 -17.58 -6.49
CA ILE A 186 5.02 -17.74 -6.14
C ILE A 186 5.18 -17.16 -4.73
N ALA A 187 5.66 -17.96 -3.80
CA ALA A 187 5.98 -17.48 -2.46
C ALA A 187 7.36 -16.82 -2.50
N ASP A 188 7.39 -15.53 -2.21
CA ASP A 188 8.61 -14.75 -2.08
C ASP A 188 8.63 -14.17 -0.68
N TYR A 189 9.36 -14.84 0.23
CA TYR A 189 9.42 -14.49 1.64
C TYR A 189 10.51 -13.46 1.96
N ASP A 190 11.46 -13.25 1.05
CA ASP A 190 12.63 -12.41 1.30
C ASP A 190 12.34 -10.93 0.97
N ASN A 191 11.22 -10.64 0.32
CA ASN A 191 10.89 -9.31 -0.18
C ASN A 191 9.64 -8.67 0.48
N TYR A 192 9.19 -9.23 1.64
CA TYR A 192 8.01 -8.72 2.37
C TYR A 192 8.24 -8.59 3.87
#